data_834eb36a57f50d578353b5a175de0512
#
_entry.id   834eb36a57f50d578353b5a175de0512
#
_cell.length_a   1.000
_cell.length_b   1.000
_cell.length_c   1.000
_cell.angle_alpha   90.00
_cell.angle_beta   90.00
_cell.angle_gamma   90.00
#
_symmetry.space_group_name_H-M   'P 1'
#
loop_
_entity.id
_entity.type
_entity.pdbx_description
1 polymer ?
#
loop_
_entity_poly.entity_id
_entity_poly.type
_entity_poly.pdbx_seq_one_letter_code
_entity_poly.pdbx_strand_id
1 'polypeptide(L)'
;MKQIEVVAAIIYKDGAYFATQREYGEFEGMWEFPGGKIEPGESREVALKREIQEELGVNIAIENLLCTTEYDYPSFHLTMHCYLCSVASDEIELREHKSAHWLTAETLDSVECLPADKEVVDKLITK
;
A
#
# COMPACT_ATOMS: atom_id res chain seq x y z
N MET A 1 18.55 2.96 -15.40
CA MET A 1 17.94 2.66 -14.09
C MET A 1 16.78 1.70 -14.27
N LYS A 2 16.67 0.73 -13.38
CA LYS A 2 15.60 -0.27 -13.43
C LYS A 2 14.25 0.40 -13.15
N GLN A 3 13.22 0.02 -13.91
CA GLN A 3 11.86 0.54 -13.74
C GLN A 3 11.02 -0.53 -13.05
N ILE A 4 10.39 -0.18 -11.95
CA ILE A 4 9.51 -1.09 -11.21
C ILE A 4 8.13 -0.46 -11.10
N GLU A 5 7.10 -1.19 -11.52
CA GLU A 5 5.73 -0.74 -11.44
C GLU A 5 4.96 -1.59 -10.44
N VAL A 6 4.31 -0.94 -9.47
CA VAL A 6 3.58 -1.62 -8.40
C VAL A 6 2.20 -1.02 -8.23
N VAL A 7 1.35 -1.76 -7.53
CA VAL A 7 0.02 -1.31 -7.11
C VAL A 7 -0.05 -1.35 -5.58
N ALA A 8 -0.82 -0.44 -5.00
CA ALA A 8 -0.99 -0.36 -3.56
C ALA A 8 -2.46 -0.16 -3.21
N ALA A 9 -2.92 -0.81 -2.15
CA ALA A 9 -4.27 -0.71 -1.66
C ALA A 9 -4.33 0.27 -0.49
N ILE A 10 -5.09 1.34 -0.65
CA ILE A 10 -5.40 2.27 0.42
C ILE A 10 -6.72 1.80 0.99
N ILE A 11 -6.64 0.89 1.95
CA ILE A 11 -7.83 0.26 2.55
C ILE A 11 -8.39 1.21 3.60
N TYR A 12 -9.62 1.67 3.38
CA TYR A 12 -10.26 2.67 4.24
C TYR A 12 -11.47 2.05 4.93
N LYS A 13 -11.57 2.27 6.24
CA LYS A 13 -12.71 1.79 7.01
C LYS A 13 -12.87 2.64 8.28
N ASP A 14 -14.08 3.12 8.52
CA ASP A 14 -14.43 3.84 9.76
C ASP A 14 -13.50 5.02 10.07
N GLY A 15 -13.10 5.76 9.03
CA GLY A 15 -12.26 6.94 9.19
C GLY A 15 -10.78 6.65 9.31
N ALA A 16 -10.36 5.40 9.09
CA ALA A 16 -8.96 5.01 9.22
C ALA A 16 -8.46 4.28 7.99
N TYR A 17 -7.15 4.33 7.78
CA TYR A 17 -6.44 3.71 6.67
C TYR A 17 -5.52 2.61 7.20
N PHE A 18 -5.47 1.48 6.50
CA PHE A 18 -4.67 0.34 6.92
C PHE A 18 -3.24 0.45 6.39
N ALA A 19 -2.26 0.54 7.31
CA ALA A 19 -0.85 0.61 6.95
C ALA A 19 -0.11 -0.58 7.56
N THR A 20 0.92 -1.06 6.87
CA THR A 20 1.70 -2.22 7.27
C THR A 20 3.18 -1.88 7.44
N GLN A 21 3.85 -2.57 8.34
CA GLN A 21 5.27 -2.38 8.62
C GLN A 21 6.09 -3.52 8.03
N ARG A 22 7.13 -3.19 7.28
CA ARG A 22 8.01 -4.19 6.65
C ARG A 22 8.74 -5.01 7.70
N GLU A 23 8.76 -6.32 7.50
CA GLU A 23 9.39 -7.25 8.43
C GLU A 23 10.87 -7.48 8.13
N TYR A 24 11.26 -7.38 6.86
CA TYR A 24 12.63 -7.67 6.45
C TYR A 24 13.00 -6.86 5.20
N GLY A 25 14.28 -6.94 4.84
CA GLY A 25 14.78 -6.30 3.64
C GLY A 25 15.37 -4.93 3.89
N GLU A 26 15.65 -4.21 2.81
CA GLU A 26 16.33 -2.92 2.85
C GLU A 26 15.61 -1.86 3.68
N PHE A 27 14.29 -1.89 3.66
CA PHE A 27 13.48 -0.90 4.37
C PHE A 27 12.76 -1.49 5.57
N GLU A 28 13.39 -2.45 6.24
CA GLU A 28 12.82 -3.09 7.42
C GLU A 28 12.41 -2.05 8.47
N GLY A 29 11.22 -2.21 9.03
CA GLY A 29 10.70 -1.31 10.06
C GLY A 29 9.97 -0.09 9.52
N MET A 30 10.09 0.20 8.23
CA MET A 30 9.35 1.32 7.63
C MET A 30 7.94 0.90 7.25
N TRP A 31 7.05 1.88 7.19
CA TRP A 31 5.63 1.65 6.95
C TRP A 31 5.25 1.93 5.51
N GLU A 32 4.24 1.21 5.02
CA GLU A 32 3.76 1.32 3.65
C GLU A 32 2.30 0.89 3.59
N PHE A 33 1.65 1.19 2.45
CA PHE A 33 0.35 0.61 2.16
C PHE A 33 0.58 -0.73 1.47
N PRO A 34 -0.23 -1.76 1.77
CA PRO A 34 0.00 -3.09 1.20
C PRO A 34 -0.22 -3.14 -0.30
N GLY A 35 0.53 -3.99 -0.98
CA GLY A 35 0.48 -4.15 -2.43
C GLY A 35 1.72 -4.85 -2.93
N GLY A 36 2.01 -4.72 -4.21
CA GLY A 36 3.18 -5.35 -4.79
C GLY A 36 3.29 -5.16 -6.29
N LYS A 37 4.17 -5.93 -6.90
CA LYS A 37 4.48 -5.80 -8.32
C LYS A 37 3.38 -6.37 -9.20
N ILE A 38 3.18 -5.72 -10.36
CA ILE A 38 2.28 -6.21 -11.40
C ILE A 38 3.04 -7.27 -12.19
N GLU A 39 2.46 -8.46 -12.32
CA GLU A 39 3.07 -9.52 -13.09
C GLU A 39 2.68 -9.42 -14.58
N PRO A 40 3.52 -9.96 -15.49
CA PRO A 40 3.21 -9.94 -16.92
C PRO A 40 1.82 -10.49 -17.22
N GLY A 41 1.04 -9.75 -18.00
CA GLY A 41 -0.30 -10.16 -18.39
C GLY A 41 -1.39 -9.80 -17.41
N GLU A 42 -1.05 -9.26 -16.23
CA GLU A 42 -2.07 -8.83 -15.26
C GLU A 42 -2.47 -7.39 -15.49
N SER A 43 -3.76 -7.08 -15.27
CA SER A 43 -4.18 -5.70 -15.12
C SER A 43 -3.78 -5.22 -13.73
N ARG A 44 -3.80 -3.90 -13.50
CA ARG A 44 -3.52 -3.33 -12.18
C ARG A 44 -4.46 -3.89 -11.12
N GLU A 45 -5.74 -3.95 -11.43
CA GLU A 45 -6.76 -4.42 -10.50
C GLU A 45 -6.59 -5.89 -10.13
N VAL A 46 -6.29 -6.73 -11.12
CA VAL A 46 -6.03 -8.16 -10.87
C VAL A 46 -4.80 -8.33 -9.99
N ALA A 47 -3.72 -7.60 -10.30
CA ALA A 47 -2.49 -7.64 -9.53
C ALA A 47 -2.75 -7.24 -8.07
N LEU A 48 -3.52 -6.16 -7.87
CA LEU A 48 -3.78 -5.66 -6.52
C LEU A 48 -4.58 -6.67 -5.71
N LYS A 49 -5.64 -7.24 -6.29
CA LYS A 49 -6.43 -8.25 -5.58
C LYS A 49 -5.61 -9.48 -5.22
N ARG A 50 -4.74 -9.92 -6.13
CA ARG A 50 -3.85 -11.05 -5.88
C ARG A 50 -2.87 -10.75 -4.74
N GLU A 51 -2.22 -9.59 -4.79
CA GLU A 51 -1.23 -9.21 -3.76
C GLU A 51 -1.87 -9.12 -2.37
N ILE A 52 -3.06 -8.51 -2.29
CA ILE A 52 -3.73 -8.37 -0.99
C ILE A 52 -4.19 -9.73 -0.47
N GLN A 53 -4.64 -10.63 -1.33
CA GLN A 53 -5.00 -11.99 -0.93
C GLN A 53 -3.77 -12.73 -0.40
N GLU A 54 -2.62 -12.59 -1.05
CA GLU A 54 -1.37 -13.22 -0.64
C GLU A 54 -0.85 -12.66 0.69
N GLU A 55 -0.91 -11.35 0.87
CA GLU A 55 -0.32 -10.69 2.05
C GLU A 55 -1.24 -10.65 3.26
N LEU A 56 -2.52 -10.46 3.05
CA LEU A 56 -3.48 -10.22 4.13
C LEU A 56 -4.61 -11.26 4.22
N GLY A 57 -4.72 -12.15 3.25
CA GLY A 57 -5.74 -13.18 3.28
C GLY A 57 -7.17 -12.68 3.12
N VAL A 58 -7.38 -11.49 2.58
CA VAL A 58 -8.72 -10.91 2.40
C VAL A 58 -8.96 -10.52 0.94
N ASN A 59 -10.23 -10.43 0.58
CA ASN A 59 -10.66 -9.91 -0.71
C ASN A 59 -11.03 -8.45 -0.56
N ILE A 60 -10.51 -7.61 -1.44
CA ILE A 60 -10.83 -6.17 -1.44
C ILE A 60 -11.80 -5.84 -2.56
N ALA A 61 -12.55 -4.76 -2.37
CA ALA A 61 -13.31 -4.10 -3.42
C ALA A 61 -12.55 -2.84 -3.80
N ILE A 62 -12.14 -2.75 -5.06
CA ILE A 62 -11.41 -1.58 -5.57
C ILE A 62 -12.45 -0.53 -5.96
N GLU A 63 -12.38 0.66 -5.36
CA GLU A 63 -13.37 1.70 -5.60
C GLU A 63 -12.92 2.68 -6.69
N ASN A 64 -11.72 3.24 -6.55
CA ASN A 64 -11.21 4.17 -7.56
C ASN A 64 -9.71 4.34 -7.41
N LEU A 65 -9.09 4.82 -8.50
CA LEU A 65 -7.68 5.20 -8.46
C LEU A 65 -7.56 6.51 -7.69
N LEU A 66 -6.80 6.49 -6.60
CA LEU A 66 -6.56 7.67 -5.80
C LEU A 66 -5.47 8.54 -6.43
N CYS A 67 -4.34 7.94 -6.76
CA CYS A 67 -3.20 8.65 -7.36
C CYS A 67 -2.17 7.67 -7.90
N THR A 68 -1.28 8.19 -8.75
CA THR A 68 -0.09 7.47 -9.17
C THR A 68 1.11 8.31 -8.73
N THR A 69 2.01 7.70 -7.98
CA THR A 69 3.23 8.38 -7.51
C THR A 69 4.45 7.79 -8.17
N GLU A 70 5.51 8.58 -8.28
CA GLU A 70 6.78 8.12 -8.82
C GLU A 70 7.89 8.56 -7.88
N TYR A 71 8.87 7.70 -7.68
CA TYR A 71 10.00 8.00 -6.81
C TYR A 71 11.25 7.30 -7.29
N ASP A 72 12.36 8.02 -7.30
CA ASP A 72 13.67 7.47 -7.65
C ASP A 72 14.41 7.03 -6.39
N TYR A 73 14.46 5.70 -6.20
CA TYR A 73 15.31 5.10 -5.19
C TYR A 73 16.72 4.96 -5.76
N PRO A 74 17.75 4.78 -4.94
CA PRO A 74 19.12 4.71 -5.47
C PRO A 74 19.35 3.71 -6.59
N SER A 75 18.64 2.57 -6.56
CA SER A 75 18.85 1.50 -7.54
C SER A 75 17.72 1.30 -8.54
N PHE A 76 16.61 2.03 -8.41
CA PHE A 76 15.48 1.85 -9.32
C PHE A 76 14.51 3.03 -9.28
N HIS A 77 13.72 3.14 -10.36
CA HIS A 77 12.61 4.11 -10.44
C HIS A 77 11.32 3.36 -10.13
N LEU A 78 10.56 3.84 -9.16
CA LEU A 78 9.29 3.24 -8.77
C LEU A 78 8.11 4.05 -9.31
N THR A 79 7.14 3.35 -9.91
CA THR A 79 5.84 3.92 -10.25
C THR A 79 4.80 3.14 -9.46
N MET A 80 4.04 3.81 -8.62
CA MET A 80 3.07 3.19 -7.73
C MET A 80 1.66 3.72 -7.98
N HIS A 81 0.76 2.82 -8.37
CA HIS A 81 -0.65 3.15 -8.59
C HIS A 81 -1.44 2.81 -7.34
N CYS A 82 -2.00 3.82 -6.70
CA CYS A 82 -2.70 3.68 -5.41
C CYS A 82 -4.20 3.73 -5.61
N TYR A 83 -4.88 2.67 -5.17
CA TYR A 83 -6.34 2.54 -5.31
C TYR A 83 -6.99 2.59 -3.94
N LEU A 84 -8.07 3.38 -3.85
CA LEU A 84 -8.90 3.39 -2.65
C LEU A 84 -9.73 2.11 -2.64
N CYS A 85 -9.67 1.38 -1.54
CA CYS A 85 -10.29 0.06 -1.44
C CYS A 85 -11.08 -0.10 -0.15
N SER A 86 -12.02 -1.04 -0.17
CA SER A 86 -12.74 -1.46 1.03
C SER A 86 -12.60 -2.96 1.21
N VAL A 87 -12.83 -3.44 2.43
CA VAL A 87 -12.82 -4.87 2.75
C VAL A 87 -14.17 -5.24 3.34
N ALA A 88 -14.66 -6.44 2.97
CA ALA A 88 -15.92 -6.95 3.49
C ALA A 88 -15.73 -7.66 4.84
N SER A 89 -14.51 -8.10 5.14
CA SER A 89 -14.19 -8.86 6.35
C SER A 89 -13.18 -8.11 7.20
N ASP A 90 -13.29 -8.24 8.52
CA ASP A 90 -12.32 -7.71 9.45
C ASP A 90 -11.20 -8.71 9.74
N GLU A 91 -11.26 -9.89 9.14
CA GLU A 91 -10.29 -10.95 9.38
C GLU A 91 -9.05 -10.80 8.50
N ILE A 92 -8.24 -9.79 8.80
CA ILE A 92 -7.00 -9.54 8.09
C ILE A 92 -5.87 -10.29 8.77
N GLU A 93 -5.13 -11.08 8.00
CA GLU A 93 -3.96 -11.81 8.49
C GLU A 93 -2.69 -11.11 8.04
N LEU A 94 -1.69 -11.02 8.92
CA LEU A 94 -0.39 -10.48 8.55
C LEU A 94 0.53 -11.63 8.15
N ARG A 95 0.61 -11.89 6.86
CA ARG A 95 1.41 -13.01 6.35
C ARG A 95 2.84 -12.63 6.01
N GLU A 96 3.07 -11.37 5.66
CA GLU A 96 4.37 -10.91 5.18
C GLU A 96 4.86 -9.64 5.86
N HIS A 97 4.15 -9.14 6.87
CA HIS A 97 4.49 -7.89 7.54
C HIS A 97 4.70 -8.09 9.04
N LYS A 98 5.55 -7.25 9.62
CA LYS A 98 5.87 -7.28 11.04
C LYS A 98 4.71 -6.80 11.90
N SER A 99 4.00 -5.76 11.45
CA SER A 99 2.92 -5.15 12.21
C SER A 99 1.99 -4.41 11.28
N ALA A 100 0.84 -3.98 11.79
CA ALA A 100 -0.11 -3.17 11.05
C ALA A 100 -0.89 -2.28 12.00
N HIS A 101 -1.32 -1.12 11.50
CA HIS A 101 -2.16 -0.19 12.24
C HIS A 101 -3.22 0.40 11.34
N TRP A 102 -4.38 0.68 11.93
CA TRP A 102 -5.39 1.52 11.32
C TRP A 102 -5.06 2.95 11.75
N LEU A 103 -4.71 3.81 10.80
CA LEU A 103 -4.27 5.18 11.07
C LEU A 103 -5.29 6.18 10.52
N THR A 104 -5.64 7.17 11.34
CA THR A 104 -6.52 8.26 10.90
C THR A 104 -5.70 9.34 10.20
N ALA A 105 -6.38 10.35 9.62
CA ALA A 105 -5.69 11.47 8.98
C ALA A 105 -4.76 12.17 9.98
N GLU A 106 -5.12 12.18 11.26
CA GLU A 106 -4.31 12.81 12.32
C GLU A 106 -3.10 11.98 12.73
N THR A 107 -3.12 10.66 12.49
CA THR A 107 -2.05 9.76 12.93
C THR A 107 -1.24 9.14 11.79
N LEU A 108 -1.61 9.41 10.53
CA LEU A 108 -0.91 8.85 9.37
C LEU A 108 0.59 9.20 9.36
N ASP A 109 0.96 10.40 9.85
CA ASP A 109 2.35 10.80 9.88
C ASP A 109 3.06 10.44 11.20
N SER A 110 2.40 9.66 12.06
CA SER A 110 3.02 9.21 13.32
C SER A 110 3.98 8.03 13.10
N VAL A 111 3.97 7.43 11.91
CA VAL A 111 4.85 6.32 11.56
C VAL A 111 5.81 6.74 10.45
N GLU A 112 6.96 6.08 10.40
CA GLU A 112 7.96 6.39 9.37
C GLU A 112 7.65 5.61 8.09
N CYS A 113 7.11 6.31 7.09
CA CYS A 113 6.73 5.71 5.82
C CYS A 113 7.87 5.69 4.81
N LEU A 114 7.83 4.70 3.92
CA LEU A 114 8.69 4.70 2.73
C LEU A 114 8.45 5.98 1.94
N PRO A 115 9.49 6.54 1.29
CA PRO A 115 9.36 7.80 0.55
C PRO A 115 8.18 7.87 -0.42
N ALA A 116 7.96 6.85 -1.22
CA ALA A 116 6.84 6.84 -2.17
C ALA A 116 5.49 6.86 -1.46
N ASP A 117 5.38 6.16 -0.33
CA ASP A 117 4.15 6.11 0.46
C ASP A 117 3.89 7.42 1.19
N LYS A 118 4.95 8.13 1.55
CA LYS A 118 4.81 9.42 2.23
C LYS A 118 4.05 10.43 1.36
N GLU A 119 4.27 10.40 0.05
CA GLU A 119 3.55 11.26 -0.88
C GLU A 119 2.05 10.95 -0.87
N VAL A 120 1.69 9.67 -0.75
CA VAL A 120 0.30 9.25 -0.63
C VAL A 120 -0.29 9.74 0.69
N VAL A 121 0.45 9.62 1.78
CA VAL A 121 0.04 10.10 3.11
C VAL A 121 -0.28 11.59 3.04
N ASP A 122 0.58 12.38 2.40
CA ASP A 122 0.36 13.82 2.27
C ASP A 122 -0.95 14.13 1.55
N LYS A 123 -1.29 13.35 0.51
CA LYS A 123 -2.56 13.52 -0.21
C LYS A 123 -3.76 13.16 0.66
N LEU A 124 -3.64 12.16 1.51
CA LEU A 124 -4.73 11.74 2.39
C LEU A 124 -4.97 12.75 3.51
N ILE A 125 -3.90 13.33 4.05
CA ILE A 125 -3.99 14.32 5.13
C ILE A 125 -4.60 15.64 4.65
N THR A 126 -4.28 16.05 3.43
CA THR A 126 -4.72 17.34 2.89
C THR A 126 -6.11 17.32 2.27
N LYS A 127 -6.78 16.22 2.30
CA LYS A 127 -8.11 16.04 1.70
C LYS A 127 -9.21 16.68 2.52
#